data_f386eebc9282a01449ad8d51368c99ad
#
_entry.id   f386eebc9282a01449ad8d51368c99ad
#
_cell.length_a   1.000
_cell.length_b   1.000
_cell.length_c   1.000
_cell.angle_alpha   90.00
_cell.angle_beta   90.00
_cell.angle_gamma   90.00
#
_symmetry.space_group_name_H-M   'P 1'
#
loop_
_entity.id
_entity.type
_entity.pdbx_description
1 polymer ?
#
loop_
_entity_poly.entity_id
_entity_poly.type
_entity_poly.pdbx_seq_one_letter_code
_entity_poly.pdbx_strand_id
1 'polypeptide(L)'
;MIWLQVSTNQWFGGLPDDLRPGLQVLLLFLAVLWALEILDLFLRGALDRFGIRPRQVSGLPGILLAPFLHGDLGHLAANTGPLAILGTLILFDGLNTLLTVTAAAWLVGGLGVWLLGRPRTNHLGASGLVFGYLGFLLLRGYFVQSPTAIAIAVLV
;
A
#
# COMPACT_ATOMS: atom_id res chain seq x y z
N MET A 1 -34.69 17.01 -1.05
CA MET A 1 -33.50 16.28 -1.57
C MET A 1 -32.39 16.43 -0.56
N ILE A 2 -32.53 15.71 0.61
CA ILE A 2 -31.67 15.86 1.84
C ILE A 2 -31.16 14.46 2.21
N TRP A 3 -30.45 13.82 1.29
CA TRP A 3 -29.85 12.52 1.57
C TRP A 3 -28.44 12.51 1.01
N LEU A 4 -27.47 12.35 1.88
CA LEU A 4 -26.04 12.16 1.70
C LEU A 4 -25.14 13.29 2.21
N GLN A 5 -25.45 13.85 3.38
CA GLN A 5 -24.42 14.31 4.29
C GLN A 5 -24.38 13.38 5.50
N VAL A 6 -24.04 12.12 5.27
CA VAL A 6 -23.45 11.31 6.33
C VAL A 6 -22.08 11.96 6.57
N SER A 7 -22.03 12.82 7.56
CA SER A 7 -20.81 13.50 7.91
C SER A 7 -19.80 12.42 8.27
N THR A 8 -18.72 12.26 7.48
CA THR A 8 -17.57 11.41 7.77
C THR A 8 -17.02 11.65 9.18
N ASN A 9 -17.37 12.77 9.80
CA ASN A 9 -17.08 13.15 11.17
C ASN A 9 -17.65 12.22 12.25
N GLN A 10 -18.69 11.45 11.98
CA GLN A 10 -19.26 10.53 12.99
C GLN A 10 -18.39 9.29 13.21
N TRP A 11 -17.72 8.79 12.20
CA TRP A 11 -16.87 7.60 12.30
C TRP A 11 -15.49 7.89 12.89
N PHE A 12 -15.01 9.14 12.77
CA PHE A 12 -13.69 9.56 13.22
C PHE A 12 -13.74 10.62 14.32
N GLY A 13 -14.89 10.82 14.97
CA GLY A 13 -15.14 11.90 15.93
C GLY A 13 -14.23 11.95 17.16
N GLY A 14 -13.49 10.87 17.45
CA GLY A 14 -12.53 10.80 18.54
C GLY A 14 -11.05 10.89 18.10
N LEU A 15 -10.77 10.98 16.78
CA LEU A 15 -9.40 11.05 16.26
C LEU A 15 -8.94 12.52 16.15
N PRO A 16 -7.63 12.77 16.35
CA PRO A 16 -7.03 14.07 16.06
C PRO A 16 -7.34 14.53 14.63
N ASP A 17 -7.66 15.80 14.45
CA ASP A 17 -8.10 16.35 13.16
C ASP A 17 -7.04 16.22 12.05
N ASP A 18 -5.77 16.21 12.44
CA ASP A 18 -4.62 16.07 11.57
C ASP A 18 -4.45 14.64 11.00
N LEU A 19 -4.97 13.60 11.69
CA LEU A 19 -4.89 12.20 11.22
C LEU A 19 -6.04 11.82 10.27
N ARG A 20 -7.19 12.50 10.35
CA ARG A 20 -8.39 12.14 9.56
C ARG A 20 -8.14 12.09 8.06
N PRO A 21 -7.50 13.11 7.43
CA PRO A 21 -7.27 13.07 5.98
C PRO A 21 -6.41 11.87 5.56
N GLY A 22 -5.37 11.57 6.35
CA GLY A 22 -4.48 10.44 6.06
C GLY A 22 -5.16 9.08 6.21
N LEU A 23 -5.99 8.91 7.23
CA LEU A 23 -6.79 7.68 7.39
C LEU A 23 -7.81 7.51 6.26
N GLN A 24 -8.43 8.60 5.82
CA GLN A 24 -9.34 8.56 4.67
C GLN A 24 -8.61 8.14 3.39
N VAL A 25 -7.41 8.68 3.14
CA VAL A 25 -6.57 8.29 1.99
C VAL A 25 -6.20 6.81 2.08
N LEU A 26 -5.78 6.33 3.25
CA LEU A 26 -5.40 4.93 3.44
C LEU A 26 -6.59 3.99 3.25
N LEU A 27 -7.76 4.32 3.82
CA LEU A 27 -8.99 3.54 3.66
C LEU A 27 -9.47 3.54 2.21
N LEU A 28 -9.42 4.68 1.52
CA LEU A 28 -9.76 4.76 0.10
C LEU A 28 -8.83 3.89 -0.74
N PHE A 29 -7.53 3.93 -0.46
CA PHE A 29 -6.55 3.09 -1.14
C PHE A 29 -6.90 1.61 -0.97
N LEU A 30 -7.13 1.14 0.27
CA LEU A 30 -7.53 -0.24 0.54
C LEU A 30 -8.86 -0.60 -0.15
N ALA A 31 -9.85 0.30 -0.13
CA ALA A 31 -11.12 0.07 -0.82
C ALA A 31 -10.94 -0.10 -2.33
N VAL A 32 -10.04 0.68 -2.94
CA VAL A 32 -9.70 0.56 -4.38
C VAL A 32 -9.04 -0.80 -4.66
N LEU A 33 -8.12 -1.27 -3.80
CA LEU A 33 -7.50 -2.59 -3.97
C LEU A 33 -8.54 -3.70 -3.98
N TRP A 34 -9.45 -3.69 -3.00
CA TRP A 34 -10.53 -4.67 -2.90
C TRP A 34 -11.50 -4.58 -4.08
N ALA A 35 -11.87 -3.38 -4.52
CA ALA A 35 -12.76 -3.18 -5.67
C ALA A 35 -12.14 -3.73 -6.97
N LEU A 36 -10.84 -3.49 -7.19
CA LEU A 36 -10.13 -3.98 -8.36
C LEU A 36 -9.98 -5.50 -8.35
N GLU A 37 -9.67 -6.10 -7.21
CA GLU A 37 -9.57 -7.55 -7.08
C GLU A 37 -10.93 -8.23 -7.30
N ILE A 38 -12.01 -7.69 -6.72
CA ILE A 38 -13.37 -8.19 -6.97
C ILE A 38 -13.71 -8.07 -8.47
N LEU A 39 -13.37 -6.94 -9.11
CA LEU A 39 -13.56 -6.76 -10.55
C LEU A 39 -12.77 -7.82 -11.34
N ASP A 40 -11.51 -8.07 -10.95
CA ASP A 40 -10.66 -9.02 -11.67
C ASP A 40 -11.14 -10.47 -11.54
N LEU A 41 -11.78 -10.84 -10.44
CA LEU A 41 -12.48 -12.11 -10.32
C LEU A 41 -13.55 -12.29 -11.44
N PHE A 42 -14.36 -11.24 -11.71
CA PHE A 42 -15.32 -11.27 -12.80
C PHE A 42 -14.64 -11.30 -14.18
N LEU A 43 -13.47 -10.70 -14.29
CA LEU A 43 -12.64 -10.69 -15.50
C LEU A 43 -11.74 -11.93 -15.64
N ARG A 44 -11.84 -12.88 -14.69
CA ARG A 44 -11.09 -14.14 -14.68
C ARG A 44 -9.56 -13.96 -14.66
N GLY A 45 -9.07 -13.00 -13.89
CA GLY A 45 -7.64 -12.71 -13.76
C GLY A 45 -7.05 -11.94 -14.95
N ALA A 46 -7.88 -11.24 -15.74
CA ALA A 46 -7.41 -10.53 -16.93
C ALA A 46 -6.51 -9.32 -16.60
N LEU A 47 -6.64 -8.76 -15.38
CA LEU A 47 -5.82 -7.63 -14.95
C LEU A 47 -4.41 -8.06 -14.53
N ASP A 48 -4.19 -9.28 -14.11
CA ASP A 48 -2.89 -9.80 -13.69
C ASP A 48 -1.79 -9.64 -14.75
N ARG A 49 -2.17 -9.63 -16.02
CA ARG A 49 -1.23 -9.41 -17.14
C ARG A 49 -0.48 -8.08 -17.07
N PHE A 50 -0.97 -7.10 -16.30
CA PHE A 50 -0.37 -5.76 -16.15
C PHE A 50 0.63 -5.64 -15.00
N GLY A 51 1.03 -6.76 -14.39
CA GLY A 51 2.09 -6.78 -13.40
C GLY A 51 3.47 -6.39 -13.94
N ILE A 52 4.45 -6.24 -13.05
CA ILE A 52 5.83 -5.94 -13.41
C ILE A 52 6.48 -7.19 -14.01
N ARG A 53 6.95 -7.07 -15.25
CA ARG A 53 7.77 -8.12 -15.91
C ARG A 53 9.21 -7.64 -15.97
N PRO A 54 10.12 -8.25 -15.18
CA PRO A 54 11.49 -7.78 -15.07
C PRO A 54 12.22 -7.73 -16.43
N ARG A 55 12.85 -6.60 -16.71
CA ARG A 55 13.65 -6.32 -17.91
C ARG A 55 12.89 -6.44 -19.24
N GLN A 56 11.57 -6.38 -19.20
CA GLN A 56 10.73 -6.32 -20.41
C GLN A 56 10.09 -4.93 -20.50
N VAL A 57 10.13 -4.30 -21.67
CA VAL A 57 9.50 -3.00 -21.91
C VAL A 57 7.99 -3.07 -21.64
N SER A 58 7.36 -4.20 -22.00
CA SER A 58 5.93 -4.47 -21.72
C SER A 58 5.59 -4.54 -20.22
N GLY A 59 6.58 -4.72 -19.35
CA GLY A 59 6.42 -4.73 -17.90
C GLY A 59 6.61 -3.37 -17.21
N LEU A 60 7.04 -2.33 -17.96
CA LEU A 60 7.21 -0.98 -17.39
C LEU A 60 5.91 -0.37 -16.85
N PRO A 61 4.75 -0.47 -17.54
CA PRO A 61 3.47 0.00 -16.98
C PRO A 61 3.12 -0.68 -15.65
N GLY A 62 3.60 -1.91 -15.46
CA GLY A 62 3.42 -2.64 -14.20
C GLY A 62 4.04 -1.94 -12.99
N ILE A 63 5.07 -1.11 -13.15
CA ILE A 63 5.64 -0.32 -12.05
C ILE A 63 4.54 0.55 -11.40
N LEU A 64 3.64 1.11 -12.22
CA LEU A 64 2.53 1.93 -11.74
C LEU A 64 1.30 1.09 -11.34
N LEU A 65 1.06 -0.03 -11.99
CA LEU A 65 -0.18 -0.78 -11.85
C LEU A 65 -0.09 -1.92 -10.82
N ALA A 66 1.08 -2.55 -10.68
CA ALA A 66 1.24 -3.75 -9.86
C ALA A 66 0.77 -3.61 -8.40
N PRO A 67 0.96 -2.49 -7.69
CA PRO A 67 0.46 -2.37 -6.32
C PRO A 67 -1.06 -2.48 -6.18
N PHE A 68 -1.80 -2.26 -7.27
CA PHE A 68 -3.27 -2.35 -7.30
C PHE A 68 -3.78 -3.74 -7.68
N LEU A 69 -2.93 -4.62 -8.18
CA LEU A 69 -3.29 -5.92 -8.73
C LEU A 69 -2.88 -7.03 -7.77
N HIS A 70 -3.76 -8.00 -7.59
CA HIS A 70 -3.49 -9.15 -6.73
C HIS A 70 -3.95 -10.42 -7.47
N GLY A 71 -3.17 -11.49 -7.35
CA GLY A 71 -3.47 -12.74 -8.06
C GLY A 71 -4.62 -13.55 -7.44
N ASP A 72 -5.02 -13.21 -6.21
CA ASP A 72 -6.13 -13.83 -5.50
C ASP A 72 -6.51 -13.04 -4.23
N LEU A 73 -7.72 -13.31 -3.70
CA LEU A 73 -8.23 -12.67 -2.49
C LEU A 73 -7.38 -12.95 -1.24
N GLY A 74 -6.73 -14.09 -1.14
CA GLY A 74 -5.85 -14.44 -0.03
C GLY A 74 -4.60 -13.57 -0.02
N HIS A 75 -4.02 -13.34 -1.20
CA HIS A 75 -2.89 -12.43 -1.37
C HIS A 75 -3.27 -10.98 -1.01
N LEU A 76 -4.43 -10.50 -1.46
CA LEU A 76 -4.94 -9.18 -1.08
C LEU A 76 -5.17 -9.07 0.43
N ALA A 77 -5.82 -10.06 1.03
CA ALA A 77 -6.08 -10.08 2.48
C ALA A 77 -4.78 -10.04 3.29
N ALA A 78 -3.75 -10.81 2.86
CA ALA A 78 -2.43 -10.82 3.50
C ALA A 78 -1.72 -9.45 3.44
N ASN A 79 -1.96 -8.66 2.40
CA ASN A 79 -1.42 -7.29 2.29
C ASN A 79 -2.25 -6.25 3.06
N THR A 80 -3.55 -6.47 3.23
CA THR A 80 -4.48 -5.47 3.79
C THR A 80 -4.11 -5.11 5.23
N GLY A 81 -3.90 -6.10 6.10
CA GLY A 81 -3.54 -5.88 7.49
C GLY A 81 -2.23 -5.08 7.66
N PRO A 82 -1.11 -5.57 7.11
CA PRO A 82 0.15 -4.85 7.17
C PRO A 82 0.10 -3.44 6.57
N LEU A 83 -0.56 -3.24 5.42
CA LEU A 83 -0.74 -1.89 4.85
C LEU A 83 -1.49 -0.95 5.78
N ALA A 84 -2.60 -1.42 6.38
CA ALA A 84 -3.39 -0.61 7.29
C ALA A 84 -2.58 -0.23 8.53
N ILE A 85 -1.90 -1.19 9.15
CA ILE A 85 -1.15 -0.98 10.39
C ILE A 85 0.09 -0.11 10.15
N LEU A 86 0.95 -0.51 9.21
CA LEU A 86 2.19 0.21 8.93
C LEU A 86 1.91 1.60 8.37
N GLY A 87 0.91 1.73 7.48
CA GLY A 87 0.48 3.02 6.95
C GLY A 87 -0.03 3.97 8.04
N THR A 88 -0.80 3.44 9.00
CA THR A 88 -1.27 4.23 10.15
C THR A 88 -0.09 4.65 11.05
N LEU A 89 0.90 3.76 11.27
CA LEU A 89 2.09 4.11 12.03
C LEU A 89 2.90 5.23 11.36
N ILE A 90 3.05 5.20 10.04
CA ILE A 90 3.71 6.27 9.30
C ILE A 90 2.90 7.57 9.37
N LEU A 91 1.57 7.47 9.39
CA LEU A 91 0.69 8.62 9.44
C LEU A 91 0.85 9.45 10.73
N PHE A 92 1.31 8.86 11.85
CA PHE A 92 1.69 9.64 13.04
C PHE A 92 2.83 10.64 12.80
N ASP A 93 3.60 10.46 11.71
CA ASP A 93 4.59 11.44 11.24
C ASP A 93 4.00 12.45 10.23
N GLY A 94 2.69 12.37 10.00
CA GLY A 94 1.91 13.26 9.14
C GLY A 94 1.64 12.71 7.75
N LEU A 95 0.60 13.27 7.12
CA LEU A 95 0.14 12.85 5.78
C LEU A 95 1.23 12.98 4.71
N ASN A 96 2.02 14.06 4.74
CA ASN A 96 3.08 14.26 3.76
C ASN A 96 4.16 13.17 3.85
N THR A 97 4.48 12.70 5.07
CA THR A 97 5.40 11.58 5.27
C THR A 97 4.82 10.30 4.68
N LEU A 98 3.56 9.98 4.97
CA LEU A 98 2.88 8.82 4.39
C LEU A 98 2.92 8.84 2.86
N LEU A 99 2.56 9.98 2.25
CA LEU A 99 2.55 10.11 0.77
C LEU A 99 3.95 9.98 0.17
N THR A 100 4.96 10.59 0.80
CA THR A 100 6.35 10.52 0.33
C THR A 100 6.91 9.10 0.41
N VAL A 101 6.70 8.43 1.55
CA VAL A 101 7.15 7.04 1.75
C VAL A 101 6.42 6.11 0.79
N THR A 102 5.11 6.30 0.59
CA THR A 102 4.33 5.53 -0.39
C THR A 102 4.88 5.72 -1.79
N ALA A 103 5.09 6.94 -2.24
CA ALA A 103 5.63 7.23 -3.57
C ALA A 103 7.04 6.63 -3.76
N ALA A 104 7.91 6.76 -2.76
CA ALA A 104 9.25 6.18 -2.80
C ALA A 104 9.21 4.65 -2.85
N ALA A 105 8.46 4.00 -1.96
CA ALA A 105 8.33 2.54 -1.93
C ALA A 105 7.73 2.02 -3.26
N TRP A 106 6.74 2.69 -3.79
CA TRP A 106 6.09 2.35 -5.05
C TRP A 106 7.04 2.45 -6.24
N LEU A 107 7.59 3.65 -6.47
CA LEU A 107 8.37 3.91 -7.68
C LEU A 107 9.76 3.27 -7.61
N VAL A 108 10.48 3.45 -6.50
CA VAL A 108 11.83 2.88 -6.34
C VAL A 108 11.75 1.36 -6.18
N GLY A 109 10.79 0.87 -5.39
CA GLY A 109 10.56 -0.57 -5.23
C GLY A 109 10.14 -1.23 -6.54
N GLY A 110 9.19 -0.64 -7.26
CA GLY A 110 8.74 -1.12 -8.57
C GLY A 110 9.85 -1.13 -9.62
N LEU A 111 10.66 -0.06 -9.68
CA LEU A 111 11.83 0.01 -10.55
C LEU A 111 12.89 -1.04 -10.14
N GLY A 112 13.12 -1.22 -8.84
CA GLY A 112 14.00 -2.25 -8.30
C GLY A 112 13.56 -3.66 -8.73
N VAL A 113 12.27 -3.98 -8.61
CA VAL A 113 11.72 -5.25 -9.10
C VAL A 113 11.90 -5.38 -10.61
N TRP A 114 11.66 -4.33 -11.38
CA TRP A 114 11.84 -4.38 -12.83
C TRP A 114 13.31 -4.62 -13.22
N LEU A 115 14.27 -3.99 -12.55
CA LEU A 115 15.71 -4.13 -12.84
C LEU A 115 16.28 -5.47 -12.34
N LEU A 116 15.95 -5.87 -11.10
CA LEU A 116 16.62 -6.94 -10.37
C LEU A 116 15.78 -8.21 -10.24
N GLY A 117 14.48 -8.14 -10.52
CA GLY A 117 13.57 -9.26 -10.41
C GLY A 117 13.95 -10.45 -11.28
N ARG A 118 13.47 -11.63 -10.92
CA ARG A 118 13.73 -12.86 -11.67
C ARG A 118 13.11 -12.77 -13.06
N PRO A 119 13.85 -13.10 -14.15
CA PRO A 119 13.32 -13.12 -15.50
C PRO A 119 12.13 -14.09 -15.64
N ARG A 120 11.21 -13.77 -16.55
CA ARG A 120 10.02 -14.57 -16.85
C ARG A 120 9.07 -14.75 -15.67
N THR A 121 9.11 -13.84 -14.70
CA THR A 121 8.10 -13.74 -13.64
C THR A 121 7.19 -12.55 -13.92
N ASN A 122 6.02 -12.56 -13.28
CA ASN A 122 5.09 -11.44 -13.24
C ASN A 122 4.87 -11.08 -11.78
N HIS A 123 5.18 -9.85 -11.40
CA HIS A 123 5.07 -9.38 -10.03
C HIS A 123 3.87 -8.46 -9.90
N LEU A 124 2.98 -8.80 -8.97
CA LEU A 124 1.80 -8.03 -8.58
C LEU A 124 1.70 -7.98 -7.07
N GLY A 125 0.87 -7.08 -6.58
CA GLY A 125 0.53 -6.94 -5.17
C GLY A 125 1.14 -5.70 -4.53
N ALA A 126 0.49 -5.30 -3.46
CA ALA A 126 0.91 -4.18 -2.63
C ALA A 126 2.07 -4.52 -1.67
N SER A 127 2.60 -5.75 -1.71
CA SER A 127 3.69 -6.20 -0.83
C SER A 127 4.94 -5.31 -0.94
N GLY A 128 5.23 -4.73 -2.10
CA GLY A 128 6.31 -3.76 -2.26
C GLY A 128 6.13 -2.52 -1.37
N LEU A 129 4.89 -2.04 -1.21
CA LEU A 129 4.56 -0.96 -0.29
C LEU A 129 4.70 -1.42 1.17
N VAL A 130 4.21 -2.63 1.50
CA VAL A 130 4.33 -3.21 2.86
C VAL A 130 5.79 -3.25 3.28
N PHE A 131 6.67 -3.83 2.45
CA PHE A 131 8.11 -3.90 2.76
C PHE A 131 8.78 -2.52 2.77
N GLY A 132 8.34 -1.60 1.92
CA GLY A 132 8.82 -0.21 1.93
C GLY A 132 8.44 0.51 3.23
N TYR A 133 7.21 0.36 3.70
CA TYR A 133 6.74 0.91 4.97
C TYR A 133 7.48 0.32 6.16
N LEU A 134 7.64 -1.01 6.18
CA LEU A 134 8.42 -1.71 7.19
C LEU A 134 9.86 -1.18 7.24
N GLY A 135 10.52 -1.11 6.08
CA GLY A 135 11.89 -0.59 5.97
C GLY A 135 12.02 0.83 6.49
N PHE A 136 11.08 1.72 6.12
CA PHE A 136 11.05 3.10 6.63
C PHE A 136 10.92 3.15 8.16
N LEU A 137 9.97 2.40 8.73
CA LEU A 137 9.72 2.40 10.18
C LEU A 137 10.88 1.81 10.97
N LEU A 138 11.53 0.75 10.45
CA LEU A 138 12.74 0.18 11.07
C LEU A 138 13.89 1.18 11.08
N LEU A 139 14.18 1.82 9.93
CA LEU A 139 15.23 2.83 9.85
C LEU A 139 14.91 4.03 10.75
N ARG A 140 13.66 4.52 10.71
CA ARG A 140 13.21 5.60 11.58
C ARG A 140 13.40 5.23 13.06
N GLY A 141 12.96 4.02 13.47
CA GLY A 141 13.11 3.54 14.84
C GLY A 141 14.58 3.48 15.28
N TYR A 142 15.45 3.04 14.38
CA TYR A 142 16.89 3.01 14.63
C TYR A 142 17.48 4.42 14.82
N PHE A 143 17.18 5.36 13.93
CA PHE A 143 17.71 6.72 14.00
C PHE A 143 17.12 7.54 15.16
N VAL A 144 15.86 7.32 15.52
CA VAL A 144 15.21 7.99 16.66
C VAL A 144 15.50 7.26 17.97
N GLN A 145 16.22 6.13 17.94
CA GLN A 145 16.54 5.30 19.10
C GLN A 145 15.30 4.90 19.91
N SER A 146 14.18 4.59 19.21
CA SER A 146 12.93 4.15 19.84
C SER A 146 12.79 2.64 19.76
N PRO A 147 13.13 1.88 20.81
CA PRO A 147 12.95 0.42 20.81
C PRO A 147 11.50 -0.02 20.60
N THR A 148 10.56 0.79 21.08
CA THR A 148 9.12 0.51 20.95
C THR A 148 8.68 0.58 19.48
N ALA A 149 9.13 1.59 18.70
CA ALA A 149 8.80 1.70 17.29
C ALA A 149 9.38 0.55 16.46
N ILE A 150 10.60 0.10 16.79
CA ILE A 150 11.23 -1.06 16.16
C ILE A 150 10.44 -2.34 16.49
N ALA A 151 10.09 -2.56 17.77
CA ALA A 151 9.35 -3.75 18.19
C ALA A 151 7.97 -3.84 17.49
N ILE A 152 7.22 -2.75 17.42
CA ILE A 152 5.92 -2.71 16.74
C ILE A 152 6.09 -3.04 15.26
N ALA A 153 7.09 -2.46 14.58
CA ALA A 153 7.32 -2.71 13.16
C ALA A 153 7.72 -4.16 12.85
N VAL A 154 8.38 -4.85 13.77
CA VAL A 154 8.79 -6.25 13.61
C VAL A 154 7.65 -7.23 13.90
N LEU A 155 6.68 -6.85 14.75
CA LEU A 155 5.56 -7.73 15.16
C LEU A 155 4.40 -7.74 14.14
N VAL A 156 4.37 -6.81 13.18
CA VAL A 156 3.35 -6.70 12.11
C VAL A 156 3.76 -7.48 10.87
#